data_a9a45e745ed4026e0c401362cd2c0ab4
#
_entry.id   a9a45e745ed4026e0c401362cd2c0ab4
#
_cell.length_a   1.000
_cell.length_b   1.000
_cell.length_c   1.000
_cell.angle_alpha   90.00
_cell.angle_beta   90.00
_cell.angle_gamma   90.00
#
_symmetry.space_group_name_H-M   'P 1'
#
loop_
_entity.id
_entity.type
_entity.pdbx_description
1 polymer ?
#
loop_
_entity_poly.entity_id
_entity_poly.type
_entity_poly.pdbx_seq_one_letter_code
_entity_poly.pdbx_strand_id
1 'polypeptide(L)'
;MQTKTPSGCTYAVTFIDDFSRHVTVYFMKKKAEVLEKFKKFKADMENATGRKTKRLRSDNGGEYTGRLFKEYLSKQGIRHEKTVPYTPQQNGLAERMNRSLVEMARCMLYHEGIDKKWWAEAVNTSAWIINRIPNTVTVKTPYEIVYHKKPQLKNLKVFGA
;
A
#
# COMPACT_ATOMS: atom_id res chain seq x y z
N MET A 1 9.19 0.95 -11.20
CA MET A 1 9.48 2.31 -11.71
C MET A 1 10.92 2.37 -12.18
N GLN A 2 11.17 3.01 -13.31
CA GLN A 2 12.52 3.07 -13.89
C GLN A 2 13.40 4.17 -13.28
N THR A 3 12.79 5.16 -12.67
CA THR A 3 13.49 6.32 -12.11
C THR A 3 13.73 6.15 -10.60
N LYS A 4 14.97 6.32 -10.17
CA LYS A 4 15.30 6.31 -8.73
C LYS A 4 14.83 7.58 -8.05
N THR A 5 14.33 7.43 -6.82
CA THR A 5 14.04 8.58 -5.96
C THR A 5 15.33 9.23 -5.46
N PRO A 6 15.26 10.45 -4.88
CA PRO A 6 16.44 11.06 -4.24
C PRO A 6 17.07 10.19 -3.16
N SER A 7 16.27 9.38 -2.46
CA SER A 7 16.75 8.42 -1.46
C SER A 7 17.27 7.10 -2.05
N GLY A 8 17.22 6.93 -3.38
CA GLY A 8 17.71 5.75 -4.08
C GLY A 8 16.72 4.59 -4.21
N CYS A 9 15.45 4.81 -3.88
CA CYS A 9 14.42 3.77 -4.01
C CYS A 9 13.98 3.60 -5.47
N THR A 10 13.79 2.35 -5.88
CA THR A 10 13.31 1.98 -7.23
C THR A 10 12.03 1.16 -7.20
N TYR A 11 11.66 0.62 -6.05
CA TYR A 11 10.51 -0.26 -5.88
C TYR A 11 9.53 0.31 -4.87
N ALA A 12 8.26 -0.03 -5.03
CA ALA A 12 7.22 0.24 -4.06
C ALA A 12 6.43 -1.05 -3.79
N VAL A 13 6.03 -1.25 -2.55
CA VAL A 13 5.09 -2.30 -2.16
C VAL A 13 3.87 -1.67 -1.53
N THR A 14 2.70 -2.18 -1.90
CA THR A 14 1.41 -1.70 -1.41
C THR A 14 0.76 -2.80 -0.58
N PHE A 15 0.35 -2.46 0.64
CA PHE A 15 -0.44 -3.33 1.49
C PHE A 15 -1.84 -2.73 1.65
N ILE A 16 -2.86 -3.54 1.42
CA ILE A 16 -4.25 -3.13 1.46
C ILE A 16 -4.97 -4.01 2.49
N ASP A 17 -5.62 -3.36 3.46
CA ASP A 17 -6.52 -4.06 4.37
C ASP A 17 -7.86 -4.31 3.68
N ASP A 18 -8.23 -5.57 3.52
CA ASP A 18 -9.41 -5.97 2.76
C ASP A 18 -10.72 -5.46 3.38
N PHE A 19 -10.78 -5.35 4.69
CA PHE A 19 -11.97 -4.88 5.40
C PHE A 19 -12.15 -3.36 5.28
N SER A 20 -11.13 -2.59 5.64
CA SER A 20 -11.20 -1.12 5.67
C SER A 20 -10.91 -0.46 4.33
N ARG A 21 -10.25 -1.19 3.43
CA ARG A 21 -9.68 -0.66 2.18
C ARG A 21 -8.54 0.34 2.41
N HIS A 22 -8.01 0.41 3.63
CA HIS A 22 -6.86 1.24 3.95
C HIS A 22 -5.63 0.75 3.19
N VAL A 23 -4.92 1.67 2.56
CA VAL A 23 -3.72 1.38 1.78
C VAL A 23 -2.50 2.03 2.41
N THR A 24 -1.42 1.27 2.49
CA THR A 24 -0.10 1.77 2.92
C THR A 24 0.93 1.40 1.87
N VAL A 25 1.75 2.36 1.49
CA VAL A 25 2.82 2.17 0.50
C VAL A 25 4.17 2.33 1.18
N TYR A 26 5.07 1.39 0.91
CA TYR A 26 6.45 1.47 1.34
C TYR A 26 7.37 1.49 0.12
N PHE A 27 8.45 2.23 0.22
CA PHE A 27 9.44 2.37 -0.85
C PHE A 27 10.70 1.61 -0.50
N MET A 28 11.30 0.94 -1.50
CA MET A 28 12.40 0.02 -1.29
C MET A 28 13.50 0.22 -2.33
N LYS A 29 14.73 -0.04 -1.93
CA LYS A 29 15.87 -0.11 -2.84
C LYS A 29 15.97 -1.49 -3.50
N LYS A 30 15.59 -2.53 -2.77
CA LYS A 30 15.62 -3.94 -3.21
C LYS A 30 14.30 -4.61 -2.92
N LYS A 31 13.86 -5.49 -3.81
CA LYS A 31 12.63 -6.29 -3.61
C LYS A 31 12.69 -7.18 -2.36
N ALA A 32 13.87 -7.60 -1.95
CA ALA A 32 14.04 -8.42 -0.75
C ALA A 32 13.62 -7.72 0.56
N GLU A 33 13.45 -6.40 0.54
CA GLU A 33 13.01 -5.64 1.71
C GLU A 33 11.51 -5.80 2.03
N VAL A 34 10.75 -6.50 1.19
CA VAL A 34 9.29 -6.68 1.37
C VAL A 34 8.94 -7.27 2.72
N LEU A 35 9.68 -8.27 3.20
CA LEU A 35 9.41 -8.88 4.50
C LEU A 35 9.48 -7.87 5.65
N GLU A 36 10.49 -7.02 5.67
CA GLU A 36 10.62 -5.99 6.70
C GLU A 36 9.49 -4.96 6.62
N LYS A 37 9.12 -4.58 5.40
CA LYS A 37 8.00 -3.66 5.19
C LYS A 37 6.68 -4.29 5.64
N PHE A 38 6.48 -5.58 5.37
CA PHE A 38 5.31 -6.31 5.86
C PHE A 38 5.25 -6.37 7.39
N LYS A 39 6.38 -6.63 8.05
CA LYS A 39 6.46 -6.63 9.51
C LYS A 39 6.05 -5.27 10.10
N LYS A 40 6.52 -4.19 9.49
CA LYS A 40 6.17 -2.83 9.91
C LYS A 40 4.68 -2.55 9.70
N PHE A 41 4.15 -2.85 8.54
CA PHE A 41 2.72 -2.71 8.23
C PHE A 41 1.86 -3.49 9.23
N LYS A 42 2.22 -4.76 9.46
CA LYS A 42 1.52 -5.62 10.41
C LYS A 42 1.48 -5.01 11.81
N ALA A 43 2.61 -4.54 12.32
CA ALA A 43 2.69 -3.93 13.64
C ALA A 43 1.82 -2.66 13.71
N ASP A 44 1.91 -1.79 12.73
CA ASP A 44 1.16 -0.54 12.68
C ASP A 44 -0.37 -0.80 12.64
N MET A 45 -0.81 -1.73 11.80
CA MET A 45 -2.23 -2.05 11.66
C MET A 45 -2.79 -2.78 12.89
N GLU A 46 -2.05 -3.70 13.46
CA GLU A 46 -2.47 -4.39 14.68
C GLU A 46 -2.54 -3.45 15.88
N ASN A 47 -1.62 -2.51 16.00
CA ASN A 47 -1.67 -1.48 17.04
C ASN A 47 -2.85 -0.51 16.82
N ALA A 48 -3.13 -0.15 15.58
CA ALA A 48 -4.23 0.78 15.28
C ALA A 48 -5.62 0.15 15.46
N THR A 49 -5.78 -1.13 15.11
CA THR A 49 -7.08 -1.81 15.09
C THR A 49 -7.34 -2.71 16.30
N GLY A 50 -6.31 -3.09 17.05
CA GLY A 50 -6.38 -4.10 18.10
C GLY A 50 -6.65 -5.52 17.59
N ARG A 51 -6.57 -5.74 16.29
CA ARG A 51 -6.82 -7.04 15.64
C ARG A 51 -5.54 -7.61 15.06
N LYS A 52 -5.42 -8.93 15.12
CA LYS A 52 -4.26 -9.63 14.55
C LYS A 52 -4.46 -9.92 13.06
N THR A 53 -3.37 -9.83 12.31
CA THR A 53 -3.32 -10.27 10.91
C THR A 53 -3.42 -11.79 10.84
N LYS A 54 -4.40 -12.28 10.10
CA LYS A 54 -4.67 -13.73 9.96
C LYS A 54 -4.32 -14.28 8.59
N ARG A 55 -4.39 -13.44 7.57
CA ARG A 55 -4.17 -13.84 6.18
C ARG A 55 -3.39 -12.79 5.43
N LEU A 56 -2.53 -13.25 4.54
CA LEU A 56 -1.86 -12.41 3.55
C LEU A 56 -2.15 -12.99 2.17
N ARG A 57 -2.72 -12.17 1.30
CA ARG A 57 -2.88 -12.51 -0.12
C ARG A 57 -1.80 -11.80 -0.93
N SER A 58 -1.09 -12.54 -1.74
CA SER A 58 -0.06 -12.01 -2.65
C SER A 58 -0.05 -12.79 -3.96
N ASP A 59 0.68 -12.26 -4.93
CA ASP A 59 1.02 -13.03 -6.12
C ASP A 59 2.13 -14.06 -5.81
N ASN A 60 2.63 -14.75 -6.83
CA ASN A 60 3.72 -15.72 -6.72
C ASN A 60 5.11 -15.10 -6.91
N GLY A 61 5.24 -13.79 -6.71
CA GLY A 61 6.54 -13.13 -6.77
C GLY A 61 7.56 -13.74 -5.82
N GLY A 62 8.82 -13.83 -6.25
CA GLY A 62 9.90 -14.42 -5.47
C GLY A 62 10.09 -13.78 -4.10
N GLU A 63 9.78 -12.49 -3.97
CA GLU A 63 9.83 -11.74 -2.72
C GLU A 63 8.87 -12.28 -1.65
N TYR A 64 7.75 -12.93 -2.05
CA TYR A 64 6.75 -13.51 -1.14
C TYR A 64 6.92 -15.02 -0.97
N THR A 65 7.63 -15.69 -1.86
CA THR A 65 7.79 -17.14 -1.86
C THR A 65 9.11 -17.60 -1.22
N GLY A 66 9.97 -16.66 -0.83
CA GLY A 66 11.24 -16.93 -0.19
C GLY A 66 11.09 -17.64 1.15
N ARG A 67 12.12 -18.40 1.52
CA ARG A 67 12.15 -19.19 2.75
C ARG A 67 11.90 -18.34 4.00
N LEU A 68 12.56 -17.18 4.13
CA LEU A 68 12.44 -16.30 5.28
C LEU A 68 11.02 -15.77 5.45
N PHE A 69 10.37 -15.43 4.34
CA PHE A 69 9.00 -14.94 4.34
C PHE A 69 8.03 -16.03 4.81
N LYS A 70 8.17 -17.23 4.28
CA LYS A 70 7.36 -18.39 4.67
C LYS A 70 7.53 -18.75 6.13
N GLU A 71 8.77 -18.79 6.63
CA GLU A 71 9.05 -19.04 8.04
C GLU A 71 8.42 -18.00 8.96
N TYR A 72 8.51 -16.73 8.60
CA TYR A 72 7.90 -15.66 9.37
C TYR A 72 6.38 -15.81 9.45
N LEU A 73 5.71 -16.02 8.33
CA LEU A 73 4.25 -16.20 8.29
C LEU A 73 3.82 -17.41 9.12
N SER A 74 4.55 -18.51 9.03
CA SER A 74 4.29 -19.72 9.81
C SER A 74 4.41 -19.46 11.31
N LYS A 75 5.46 -18.79 11.76
CA LYS A 75 5.66 -18.42 13.18
C LYS A 75 4.56 -17.51 13.71
N GLN A 76 4.06 -16.60 12.87
CA GLN A 76 3.00 -15.66 13.27
C GLN A 76 1.59 -16.25 13.11
N GLY A 77 1.47 -17.47 12.61
CA GLY A 77 0.16 -18.09 12.37
C GLY A 77 -0.64 -17.41 11.26
N ILE A 78 0.03 -16.78 10.30
CA ILE A 78 -0.59 -16.08 9.18
C ILE A 78 -0.71 -17.03 8.00
N ARG A 79 -1.94 -17.20 7.50
CA ARG A 79 -2.21 -17.97 6.30
C ARG A 79 -1.80 -17.17 5.06
N HIS A 80 -0.96 -17.76 4.22
CA HIS A 80 -0.55 -17.17 2.96
C HIS A 80 -1.42 -17.70 1.82
N GLU A 81 -2.22 -16.83 1.23
CA GLU A 81 -3.03 -17.13 0.05
C GLU A 81 -2.35 -16.57 -1.18
N LYS A 82 -1.79 -17.45 -2.01
CA LYS A 82 -1.18 -17.06 -3.28
C LYS A 82 -2.23 -17.06 -4.37
N THR A 83 -2.27 -15.99 -5.17
CA THR A 83 -3.17 -15.93 -6.32
C THR A 83 -2.66 -16.83 -7.43
N VAL A 84 -3.59 -17.53 -8.11
CA VAL A 84 -3.25 -18.35 -9.26
C VAL A 84 -2.92 -17.44 -10.44
N PRO A 85 -1.84 -17.72 -11.21
CA PRO A 85 -1.55 -16.97 -12.43
C PRO A 85 -2.76 -16.94 -13.39
N TYR A 86 -2.97 -15.82 -14.04
CA TYR A 86 -4.05 -15.63 -15.03
C TYR A 86 -5.48 -15.68 -14.45
N THR A 87 -5.66 -15.45 -13.15
CA THR A 87 -6.97 -15.35 -12.51
C THR A 87 -7.20 -13.93 -12.01
N PRO A 88 -7.67 -12.99 -12.88
CA PRO A 88 -7.79 -11.57 -12.52
C PRO A 88 -8.70 -11.29 -11.32
N GLN A 89 -9.73 -12.11 -11.11
CA GLN A 89 -10.68 -11.93 -10.01
C GLN A 89 -10.05 -12.05 -8.63
N GLN A 90 -9.00 -12.85 -8.48
CA GLN A 90 -8.35 -13.07 -7.18
C GLN A 90 -7.51 -11.89 -6.72
N ASN A 91 -7.01 -11.09 -7.65
CA ASN A 91 -6.12 -9.96 -7.36
C ASN A 91 -6.69 -8.60 -7.82
N GLY A 92 -7.97 -8.56 -8.20
CA GLY A 92 -8.59 -7.38 -8.79
C GLY A 92 -8.57 -6.15 -7.90
N LEU A 93 -8.72 -6.31 -6.57
CA LEU A 93 -8.67 -5.20 -5.62
C LEU A 93 -7.28 -4.55 -5.62
N ALA A 94 -6.23 -5.35 -5.49
CA ALA A 94 -4.85 -4.85 -5.47
C ALA A 94 -4.48 -4.18 -6.79
N GLU A 95 -4.85 -4.76 -7.92
CA GLU A 95 -4.59 -4.19 -9.24
C GLU A 95 -5.28 -2.85 -9.44
N ARG A 96 -6.56 -2.74 -9.08
CA ARG A 96 -7.30 -1.48 -9.18
C ARG A 96 -6.72 -0.42 -8.26
N MET A 97 -6.36 -0.76 -7.04
CA MET A 97 -5.77 0.17 -6.09
C MET A 97 -4.42 0.68 -6.60
N ASN A 98 -3.56 -0.21 -7.06
CA ASN A 98 -2.26 0.17 -7.62
C ASN A 98 -2.42 1.07 -8.86
N ARG A 99 -3.38 0.76 -9.72
CA ARG A 99 -3.69 1.62 -10.87
C ARG A 99 -4.09 3.02 -10.42
N SER A 100 -5.01 3.13 -9.48
CA SER A 100 -5.47 4.42 -8.94
C SER A 100 -4.33 5.23 -8.33
N LEU A 101 -3.47 4.58 -7.54
CA LEU A 101 -2.30 5.23 -6.93
C LEU A 101 -1.35 5.80 -8.00
N VAL A 102 -1.04 5.00 -9.01
CA VAL A 102 -0.11 5.41 -10.08
C VAL A 102 -0.71 6.52 -10.95
N GLU A 103 -1.99 6.41 -11.30
CA GLU A 103 -2.67 7.43 -12.10
C GLU A 103 -2.75 8.76 -11.37
N MET A 104 -3.12 8.77 -10.10
CA MET A 104 -3.14 9.98 -9.27
C MET A 104 -1.75 10.59 -9.14
N ALA A 105 -0.73 9.78 -8.91
CA ALA A 105 0.65 10.24 -8.80
C ALA A 105 1.13 10.89 -10.11
N ARG A 106 0.85 10.26 -11.24
CA ARG A 106 1.18 10.81 -12.56
C ARG A 106 0.47 12.16 -12.81
N CYS A 107 -0.81 12.23 -12.48
CA CYS A 107 -1.56 13.49 -12.62
C CYS A 107 -0.96 14.60 -11.78
N MET A 108 -0.61 14.34 -10.53
CA MET A 108 0.01 15.34 -9.67
C MET A 108 1.38 15.81 -10.18
N LEU A 109 2.23 14.90 -10.60
CA LEU A 109 3.54 15.25 -11.16
C LEU A 109 3.43 16.03 -12.47
N TYR A 110 2.53 15.60 -13.34
CA TYR A 110 2.32 16.25 -14.63
C TYR A 110 1.73 17.65 -14.48
N HIS A 111 0.70 17.79 -13.66
CA HIS A 111 0.00 19.07 -13.45
C HIS A 111 0.94 20.17 -12.93
N GLU A 112 1.81 19.82 -11.99
CA GLU A 112 2.75 20.77 -11.39
C GLU A 112 4.10 20.85 -12.11
N GLY A 113 4.30 20.07 -13.18
CA GLY A 113 5.56 20.04 -13.92
C GLY A 113 6.75 19.55 -13.09
N ILE A 114 6.49 18.65 -12.13
CA ILE A 114 7.50 18.14 -11.20
C ILE A 114 8.25 16.97 -11.82
N ASP A 115 9.56 16.91 -11.57
CA ASP A 115 10.43 15.85 -12.04
C ASP A 115 9.98 14.47 -11.56
N LYS A 116 10.05 13.48 -12.44
CA LYS A 116 9.68 12.09 -12.17
C LYS A 116 10.41 11.46 -10.98
N LYS A 117 11.58 11.95 -10.60
CA LYS A 117 12.30 11.45 -9.40
C LYS A 117 11.48 11.55 -8.11
N TRP A 118 10.48 12.42 -8.06
CA TRP A 118 9.59 12.60 -6.92
C TRP A 118 8.37 11.68 -6.94
N TRP A 119 8.42 10.62 -7.73
CA TRP A 119 7.30 9.69 -7.86
C TRP A 119 6.88 9.06 -6.52
N ALA A 120 7.84 8.78 -5.62
CA ALA A 120 7.52 8.19 -4.32
C ALA A 120 6.68 9.15 -3.45
N GLU A 121 7.02 10.43 -3.46
CA GLU A 121 6.23 11.45 -2.75
C GLU A 121 4.82 11.57 -3.32
N ALA A 122 4.69 11.53 -4.64
CA ALA A 122 3.41 11.58 -5.31
C ALA A 122 2.55 10.33 -5.01
N VAL A 123 3.13 9.13 -5.04
CA VAL A 123 2.43 7.89 -4.70
C VAL A 123 2.01 7.88 -3.22
N ASN A 124 2.88 8.33 -2.33
CA ASN A 124 2.56 8.41 -0.91
C ASN A 124 1.41 9.40 -0.65
N THR A 125 1.41 10.54 -1.33
CA THR A 125 0.32 11.52 -1.27
C THR A 125 -0.98 10.92 -1.81
N SER A 126 -0.92 10.15 -2.89
CA SER A 126 -2.08 9.45 -3.44
C SER A 126 -2.69 8.48 -2.43
N ALA A 127 -1.87 7.70 -1.73
CA ALA A 127 -2.32 6.80 -0.67
C ALA A 127 -2.98 7.58 0.48
N TRP A 128 -2.37 8.69 0.88
CA TRP A 128 -2.93 9.58 1.89
C TRP A 128 -4.32 10.09 1.51
N ILE A 129 -4.50 10.51 0.27
CA ILE A 129 -5.78 10.99 -0.27
C ILE A 129 -6.81 9.86 -0.31
N ILE A 130 -6.45 8.71 -0.87
CA ILE A 130 -7.36 7.55 -1.01
C ILE A 130 -7.90 7.10 0.34
N ASN A 131 -7.06 7.09 1.37
CA ASN A 131 -7.49 6.71 2.73
C ASN A 131 -8.47 7.71 3.34
N ARG A 132 -8.60 8.90 2.78
CA ARG A 132 -9.47 9.99 3.27
C ARG A 132 -10.65 10.30 2.36
N ILE A 133 -10.87 9.48 1.35
CA ILE A 133 -12.05 9.54 0.48
C ILE A 133 -13.02 8.43 0.90
N PRO A 134 -14.32 8.73 1.09
CA PRO A 134 -15.32 7.69 1.38
C PRO A 134 -15.34 6.61 0.30
N ASN A 135 -15.38 5.36 0.73
CA ASN A 135 -15.50 4.23 -0.16
C ASN A 135 -16.99 3.92 -0.40
N THR A 136 -17.34 3.58 -1.63
CA THR A 136 -18.72 3.22 -2.00
C THR A 136 -19.24 1.97 -1.30
N VAL A 137 -18.33 1.07 -0.91
CA VAL A 137 -18.68 -0.18 -0.20
C VAL A 137 -18.86 0.06 1.29
N THR A 138 -18.02 0.87 1.92
CA THR A 138 -17.98 1.05 3.37
C THR A 138 -18.70 2.31 3.85
N VAL A 139 -19.02 3.24 2.96
CA VAL A 139 -19.59 4.57 3.23
C VAL A 139 -18.66 5.49 4.03
N LYS A 140 -17.89 4.93 4.94
CA LYS A 140 -16.87 5.64 5.71
C LYS A 140 -15.54 5.66 4.95
N THR A 141 -14.65 6.59 5.31
CA THR A 141 -13.29 6.57 4.78
C THR A 141 -12.50 5.40 5.36
N PRO A 142 -11.51 4.85 4.62
CA PRO A 142 -10.61 3.85 5.18
C PRO A 142 -9.94 4.32 6.48
N TYR A 143 -9.57 5.59 6.55
CA TYR A 143 -8.99 6.20 7.74
C TYR A 143 -9.93 6.11 8.95
N GLU A 144 -11.20 6.43 8.79
CA GLU A 144 -12.19 6.33 9.88
C GLU A 144 -12.35 4.91 10.41
N ILE A 145 -12.33 3.92 9.51
CA ILE A 145 -12.50 2.52 9.88
C ILE A 145 -11.31 2.02 10.70
N VAL A 146 -10.10 2.41 10.32
CA VAL A 146 -8.87 1.99 11.02
C VAL A 146 -8.68 2.73 12.34
N TYR A 147 -8.82 4.05 12.33
CA TYR A 147 -8.47 4.90 13.48
C TYR A 147 -9.66 5.34 14.33
N HIS A 148 -10.88 5.01 13.95
CA HIS A 148 -12.13 5.34 14.66
C HIS A 148 -12.36 6.84 14.89
N LYS A 149 -11.81 7.69 14.03
CA LYS A 149 -11.99 9.14 14.06
C LYS A 149 -11.99 9.70 12.64
N LYS A 150 -12.70 10.80 12.45
CA LYS A 150 -12.73 11.49 11.16
C LYS A 150 -11.38 12.10 10.82
N PRO A 151 -10.93 12.03 9.56
CA PRO A 151 -9.69 12.66 9.16
C PRO A 151 -9.83 14.20 9.19
N GLN A 152 -8.75 14.87 9.59
CA GLN A 152 -8.67 16.33 9.53
C GLN A 152 -8.07 16.76 8.20
N LEU A 153 -8.79 17.61 7.48
CA LEU A 153 -8.39 18.08 6.15
C LEU A 153 -8.01 19.57 6.11
N LYS A 154 -7.93 20.21 7.28
CA LYS A 154 -7.66 21.66 7.37
C LYS A 154 -6.34 22.09 6.73
N ASN A 155 -5.36 21.23 6.71
CA ASN A 155 -4.02 21.50 6.17
C ASN A 155 -3.80 20.91 4.78
N LEU A 156 -4.88 20.55 4.08
CA LEU A 156 -4.77 20.04 2.73
C LEU A 156 -4.25 21.14 1.79
N LYS A 157 -3.19 20.82 1.06
CA LYS A 157 -2.56 21.70 0.08
C LYS A 157 -2.44 21.00 -1.26
N VAL A 158 -2.31 21.81 -2.30
CA VAL A 158 -2.00 21.28 -3.63
C VAL A 158 -0.60 20.65 -3.60
N PHE A 159 -0.46 19.46 -4.19
CA PHE A 159 0.83 18.80 -4.26
C PHE A 159 1.83 19.63 -5.06
N GLY A 160 3.02 19.83 -4.52
CA GLY A 160 4.07 20.61 -5.17
C GLY A 160 3.99 22.13 -4.94
N ALA A 161 2.97 22.58 -4.27
CA ALA A 161 2.83 24.01 -3.94
C ALA A 161 3.78 24.44 -2.80
#